data_292ccd36cd40d63259c8547d63b0d724
#
_entry.id   292ccd36cd40d63259c8547d63b0d724
#
_cell.length_a   1.000
_cell.length_b   1.000
_cell.length_c   1.000
_cell.angle_alpha   90.00
_cell.angle_beta   90.00
_cell.angle_gamma   90.00
#
_symmetry.space_group_name_H-M   'P 1'
#
loop_
_entity.id
_entity.type
_entity.pdbx_description
1 polymer ?
#
loop_
_entity_poly.entity_id
_entity_poly.type
_entity_poly.pdbx_seq_one_letter_code
_entity_poly.pdbx_strand_id
1 'polypeptide(L)'
;FDFNRIATDVIIDRISFILENEKIQSDQASLQIIARKAEGSMRDALSILDQVISYCGMDINYDQTISALGVISHDLYFEYTDALLAKDGLLMLNNLEKYFQYSVPVSEIIKGLNNHIKNLLYAKINNGINLLDMNKESKNLYSKHSEHWDNRDLLRIIQIFSDVSSYINRSDDPHLILEFTSLKLLEMDKSISLDMLLGQTSEPQPNSINSSANINDKKSDQKINKIDEKKLTNRVIDKKDDANIVVESKKDDSEIEKDEGPNNVNNEDDLNNSNNLND
;
A
#
# COMPACT_ATOMS: atom_id res chain seq x y z
N PHE A 1 33.64 -10.58 11.56
CA PHE A 1 32.85 -9.93 12.61
C PHE A 1 31.43 -9.73 12.08
N ASP A 2 30.47 -10.40 12.70
CA ASP A 2 29.07 -10.23 12.36
C ASP A 2 28.53 -9.06 13.17
N PHE A 3 28.07 -8.02 12.48
CA PHE A 3 27.38 -6.88 13.09
C PHE A 3 25.87 -7.11 13.03
N ASN A 4 25.32 -7.52 14.14
CA ASN A 4 23.86 -7.67 14.27
C ASN A 4 23.20 -6.33 14.54
N ARG A 5 21.94 -6.19 14.11
CA ARG A 5 21.10 -5.04 14.47
C ARG A 5 20.89 -5.01 15.98
N ILE A 6 20.98 -3.81 16.56
CA ILE A 6 20.73 -3.59 17.99
C ILE A 6 19.22 -3.66 18.23
N ALA A 7 18.82 -4.34 19.29
CA ALA A 7 17.41 -4.43 19.67
C ALA A 7 16.86 -3.03 20.03
N THR A 8 15.60 -2.80 19.69
CA THR A 8 14.91 -1.51 19.92
C THR A 8 14.98 -1.06 21.38
N ASP A 9 14.78 -1.99 22.33
CA ASP A 9 14.83 -1.70 23.75
C ASP A 9 16.21 -1.20 24.20
N VAL A 10 17.29 -1.78 23.70
CA VAL A 10 18.67 -1.35 24.00
C VAL A 10 18.95 0.05 23.46
N ILE A 11 18.39 0.38 22.29
CA ILE A 11 18.49 1.73 21.73
C ILE A 11 17.71 2.71 22.64
N ILE A 12 16.50 2.37 23.05
CA ILE A 12 15.66 3.19 23.93
C ILE A 12 16.41 3.47 25.24
N ASP A 13 16.94 2.44 25.89
CA ASP A 13 17.69 2.59 27.14
C ASP A 13 18.88 3.54 26.97
N ARG A 14 19.58 3.45 25.84
CA ARG A 14 20.75 4.30 25.59
C ARG A 14 20.37 5.76 25.33
N ILE A 15 19.35 6.03 24.51
CA ILE A 15 18.90 7.42 24.26
C ILE A 15 18.26 8.03 25.50
N SER A 16 17.51 7.24 26.30
CA SER A 16 16.96 7.68 27.60
C SER A 16 18.07 8.13 28.56
N PHE A 17 19.13 7.32 28.70
CA PHE A 17 20.29 7.67 29.51
C PHE A 17 20.96 8.99 29.07
N ILE A 18 21.06 9.22 27.74
CA ILE A 18 21.65 10.47 27.21
C ILE A 18 20.76 11.66 27.55
N LEU A 19 19.44 11.55 27.33
CA LEU A 19 18.50 12.64 27.64
C LEU A 19 18.46 12.97 29.10
N GLU A 20 18.53 11.99 30.01
CA GLU A 20 18.64 12.20 31.45
C GLU A 20 19.90 13.00 31.82
N ASN A 21 21.07 12.68 31.22
CA ASN A 21 22.31 13.41 31.45
C ASN A 21 22.25 14.87 30.94
N GLU A 22 21.58 15.08 29.80
CA GLU A 22 21.37 16.40 29.20
C GLU A 22 20.20 17.17 29.86
N LYS A 23 19.49 16.55 30.81
CA LYS A 23 18.31 17.09 31.48
C LYS A 23 17.15 17.45 30.58
N ILE A 24 17.00 16.70 29.51
CA ILE A 24 15.92 16.82 28.52
C ILE A 24 14.80 15.85 28.93
N GLN A 25 13.57 16.35 28.99
CA GLN A 25 12.40 15.52 29.27
C GLN A 25 11.91 14.86 27.98
N SER A 26 11.48 13.61 28.07
CA SER A 26 10.94 12.88 26.93
C SER A 26 9.86 11.89 27.36
N ASP A 27 8.87 11.68 26.51
CA ASP A 27 7.90 10.61 26.70
C ASP A 27 8.39 9.30 26.07
N GLN A 28 7.88 8.19 26.58
CA GLN A 28 8.25 6.84 26.12
C GLN A 28 7.86 6.57 24.66
N ALA A 29 6.78 7.19 24.16
CA ALA A 29 6.30 7.03 22.81
C ALA A 29 7.26 7.68 21.81
N SER A 30 7.81 8.85 22.12
CA SER A 30 8.85 9.52 21.33
C SER A 30 10.12 8.67 21.21
N LEU A 31 10.60 8.10 22.34
CA LEU A 31 11.77 7.23 22.33
C LEU A 31 11.55 5.99 21.45
N GLN A 32 10.37 5.42 21.49
CA GLN A 32 10.02 4.27 20.62
C GLN A 32 10.06 4.63 19.13
N ILE A 33 9.57 5.81 18.75
CA ILE A 33 9.61 6.26 17.35
C ILE A 33 11.06 6.44 16.89
N ILE A 34 11.88 7.13 17.69
CA ILE A 34 13.30 7.35 17.38
C ILE A 34 14.02 6.01 17.20
N ALA A 35 13.86 5.09 18.15
CA ALA A 35 14.53 3.79 18.12
C ALA A 35 14.08 2.91 16.95
N ARG A 36 12.80 2.92 16.59
CA ARG A 36 12.29 2.19 15.40
C ARG A 36 12.83 2.78 14.10
N LYS A 37 12.85 4.12 13.98
CA LYS A 37 13.36 4.80 12.78
C LYS A 37 14.85 4.55 12.56
N ALA A 38 15.59 4.26 13.62
CA ALA A 38 17.03 3.93 13.57
C ALA A 38 17.33 2.51 13.04
N GLU A 39 16.34 1.66 12.86
CA GLU A 39 16.43 0.31 12.26
C GLU A 39 17.57 -0.56 12.83
N GLY A 40 17.87 -0.40 14.14
CA GLY A 40 18.91 -1.16 14.85
C GLY A 40 20.31 -0.57 14.74
N SER A 41 20.46 0.66 14.23
CA SER A 41 21.72 1.39 14.17
C SER A 41 21.79 2.44 15.29
N MET A 42 22.73 2.31 16.22
CA MET A 42 22.93 3.30 17.28
C MET A 42 23.38 4.67 16.73
N ARG A 43 24.19 4.68 15.68
CA ARG A 43 24.63 5.92 15.04
C ARG A 43 23.45 6.71 14.49
N ASP A 44 22.54 6.00 13.80
CA ASP A 44 21.36 6.63 13.21
C ASP A 44 20.38 7.08 14.31
N ALA A 45 20.25 6.29 15.39
CA ALA A 45 19.45 6.66 16.55
C ALA A 45 19.93 7.99 17.16
N LEU A 46 21.24 8.19 17.32
CA LEU A 46 21.79 9.43 17.85
C LEU A 46 21.60 10.61 16.89
N SER A 47 21.76 10.39 15.59
CA SER A 47 21.53 11.43 14.58
C SER A 47 20.06 11.86 14.53
N ILE A 48 19.14 10.91 14.65
CA ILE A 48 17.69 11.15 14.72
C ILE A 48 17.36 11.89 16.03
N LEU A 49 17.98 11.48 17.15
CA LEU A 49 17.78 12.13 18.44
C LEU A 49 18.22 13.60 18.38
N ASP A 50 19.39 13.90 17.79
CA ASP A 50 19.88 15.27 17.62
C ASP A 50 18.92 16.12 16.76
N GLN A 51 18.34 15.54 15.72
CA GLN A 51 17.29 16.18 14.91
C GLN A 51 16.07 16.53 15.75
N VAL A 52 15.60 15.59 16.57
CA VAL A 52 14.43 15.77 17.44
C VAL A 52 14.71 16.83 18.51
N ILE A 53 15.86 16.79 19.19
CA ILE A 53 16.28 17.80 20.17
C ILE A 53 16.32 19.20 19.53
N SER A 54 16.89 19.29 18.32
CA SER A 54 16.98 20.58 17.60
C SER A 54 15.61 21.17 17.27
N TYR A 55 14.59 20.33 17.08
CA TYR A 55 13.23 20.75 16.77
C TYR A 55 12.37 20.99 18.02
N CYS A 56 12.42 20.09 19.00
CA CYS A 56 11.56 20.10 20.20
C CYS A 56 12.16 20.90 21.35
N GLY A 57 13.49 21.06 21.39
CA GLY A 57 14.18 21.68 22.54
C GLY A 57 14.31 20.76 23.75
N MET A 58 13.95 21.27 24.93
CA MET A 58 14.14 20.58 26.21
C MET A 58 12.99 19.66 26.63
N ASP A 59 11.90 19.64 25.89
CA ASP A 59 10.71 18.83 26.16
C ASP A 59 10.28 18.10 24.90
N ILE A 60 10.62 16.82 24.83
CA ILE A 60 10.36 15.96 23.67
C ILE A 60 9.04 15.21 23.91
N ASN A 61 8.02 15.57 23.15
CA ASN A 61 6.73 14.88 23.15
C ASN A 61 6.42 14.20 21.82
N TYR A 62 5.44 13.29 21.84
CA TYR A 62 5.07 12.46 20.71
C TYR A 62 4.71 13.26 19.46
N ASP A 63 3.86 14.29 19.57
CA ASP A 63 3.36 15.06 18.43
C ASP A 63 4.48 15.86 17.74
N GLN A 64 5.35 16.48 18.55
CA GLN A 64 6.50 17.19 18.05
C GLN A 64 7.53 16.24 17.42
N THR A 65 7.74 15.06 18.02
CA THR A 65 8.63 14.03 17.46
C THR A 65 8.15 13.53 16.11
N ILE A 66 6.85 13.26 15.96
CA ILE A 66 6.26 12.92 14.67
C ILE A 66 6.52 14.03 13.64
N SER A 67 6.27 15.28 14.02
CA SER A 67 6.47 16.43 13.14
C SER A 67 7.94 16.61 12.77
N ALA A 68 8.86 16.51 13.73
CA ALA A 68 10.31 16.64 13.52
C ALA A 68 10.87 15.57 12.58
N LEU A 69 10.35 14.36 12.68
CA LEU A 69 10.84 13.21 11.92
C LEU A 69 10.06 12.96 10.62
N GLY A 70 9.00 13.72 10.37
CA GLY A 70 8.11 13.48 9.25
C GLY A 70 7.53 12.05 9.27
N VAL A 71 7.12 11.57 10.46
CA VAL A 71 6.53 10.24 10.63
C VAL A 71 5.02 10.40 10.70
N ILE A 72 4.32 9.54 10.02
CA ILE A 72 2.86 9.51 10.04
C ILE A 72 2.39 8.71 11.25
N SER A 73 1.41 9.24 12.01
CA SER A 73 0.84 8.55 13.15
C SER A 73 0.12 7.26 12.73
N HIS A 74 0.12 6.27 13.64
CA HIS A 74 -0.60 5.02 13.37
C HIS A 74 -2.10 5.24 13.16
N ASP A 75 -2.69 6.22 13.81
CA ASP A 75 -4.13 6.51 13.73
C ASP A 75 -4.55 6.91 12.31
N LEU A 76 -3.71 7.67 11.60
CA LEU A 76 -3.99 8.04 10.22
C LEU A 76 -4.03 6.83 9.27
N TYR A 77 -3.20 5.81 9.53
CA TYR A 77 -3.26 4.57 8.74
C TYR A 77 -4.56 3.79 9.00
N PHE A 78 -5.07 3.79 10.24
CA PHE A 78 -6.37 3.22 10.53
C PHE A 78 -7.51 4.02 9.89
N GLU A 79 -7.47 5.37 9.97
CA GLU A 79 -8.44 6.23 9.28
C GLU A 79 -8.47 5.94 7.76
N TYR A 80 -7.32 5.70 7.15
CA TYR A 80 -7.21 5.34 5.73
C TYR A 80 -7.91 4.00 5.44
N THR A 81 -7.64 2.98 6.23
CA THR A 81 -8.25 1.66 6.03
C THR A 81 -9.75 1.66 6.37
N ASP A 82 -10.18 2.48 7.33
CA ASP A 82 -11.60 2.67 7.65
C ASP A 82 -12.34 3.36 6.49
N ALA A 83 -11.73 4.36 5.85
CA ALA A 83 -12.27 4.99 4.64
C ALA A 83 -12.41 3.98 3.48
N LEU A 84 -11.43 3.07 3.31
CA LEU A 84 -11.52 1.98 2.33
C LEU A 84 -12.67 1.02 2.62
N LEU A 85 -12.86 0.62 3.88
CA LEU A 85 -13.96 -0.27 4.30
C LEU A 85 -15.33 0.37 4.09
N ALA A 86 -15.42 1.67 4.40
CA ALA A 86 -16.65 2.45 4.22
C ALA A 86 -16.95 2.78 2.76
N LYS A 87 -15.96 2.64 1.85
CA LYS A 87 -16.01 3.10 0.47
C LYS A 87 -16.36 4.59 0.35
N ASP A 88 -15.84 5.39 1.28
CA ASP A 88 -16.12 6.83 1.36
C ASP A 88 -14.95 7.62 0.72
N GLY A 89 -15.22 8.12 -0.49
CA GLY A 89 -14.24 8.89 -1.26
C GLY A 89 -13.87 10.23 -0.62
N LEU A 90 -14.83 10.90 0.04
CA LEU A 90 -14.56 12.18 0.69
C LEU A 90 -13.69 11.99 1.93
N LEU A 91 -14.00 10.97 2.75
CA LEU A 91 -13.19 10.62 3.91
C LEU A 91 -11.77 10.23 3.50
N MET A 92 -11.63 9.50 2.39
CA MET A 92 -10.34 9.12 1.83
C MET A 92 -9.52 10.35 1.40
N LEU A 93 -10.10 11.27 0.64
CA LEU A 93 -9.40 12.47 0.19
C LEU A 93 -8.99 13.37 1.36
N ASN A 94 -9.86 13.56 2.35
CA ASN A 94 -9.54 14.31 3.57
C ASN A 94 -8.39 13.65 4.36
N ASN A 95 -8.33 12.32 4.40
CA ASN A 95 -7.24 11.60 5.04
C ASN A 95 -5.92 11.79 4.27
N LEU A 96 -5.93 11.73 2.94
CA LEU A 96 -4.75 11.99 2.11
C LEU A 96 -4.23 13.43 2.27
N GLU A 97 -5.12 14.42 2.38
CA GLU A 97 -4.73 15.79 2.64
C GLU A 97 -3.95 15.92 3.97
N LYS A 98 -4.40 15.22 5.02
CA LYS A 98 -3.66 15.17 6.29
C LYS A 98 -2.25 14.60 6.09
N TYR A 99 -2.07 13.52 5.30
CA TYR A 99 -0.74 12.99 5.00
C TYR A 99 0.16 14.02 4.32
N PHE A 100 -0.37 14.77 3.35
CA PHE A 100 0.41 15.76 2.60
C PHE A 100 0.86 16.94 3.46
N GLN A 101 0.12 17.25 4.54
CA GLN A 101 0.51 18.29 5.51
C GLN A 101 1.78 17.95 6.30
N TYR A 102 2.13 16.67 6.44
CA TYR A 102 3.33 16.24 7.18
C TYR A 102 4.65 16.40 6.40
N SER A 103 4.62 16.89 5.16
CA SER A 103 5.81 17.03 4.29
C SER A 103 6.63 15.73 4.15
N VAL A 104 5.97 14.58 4.24
CA VAL A 104 6.56 13.26 4.09
C VAL A 104 6.58 12.90 2.60
N PRO A 105 7.68 12.36 2.07
CA PRO A 105 7.69 11.84 0.71
C PRO A 105 6.59 10.78 0.49
N VAL A 106 5.89 10.86 -0.63
CA VAL A 106 4.78 9.92 -0.92
C VAL A 106 5.23 8.46 -0.93
N SER A 107 6.48 8.20 -1.31
CA SER A 107 7.08 6.86 -1.22
C SER A 107 7.12 6.31 0.22
N GLU A 108 7.37 7.17 1.21
CA GLU A 108 7.34 6.78 2.62
C GLU A 108 5.89 6.59 3.11
N ILE A 109 4.94 7.38 2.62
CA ILE A 109 3.51 7.18 2.89
C ILE A 109 3.08 5.79 2.41
N ILE A 110 3.40 5.43 1.17
CA ILE A 110 3.07 4.14 0.58
C ILE A 110 3.76 2.99 1.35
N LYS A 111 5.01 3.16 1.73
CA LYS A 111 5.74 2.18 2.54
C LYS A 111 5.07 1.96 3.90
N GLY A 112 4.63 3.05 4.53
CA GLY A 112 3.87 3.02 5.79
C GLY A 112 2.52 2.31 5.64
N LEU A 113 1.75 2.62 4.60
CA LEU A 113 0.49 1.96 4.27
C LEU A 113 0.71 0.46 4.01
N ASN A 114 1.72 0.07 3.23
CA ASN A 114 2.07 -1.34 3.03
C ASN A 114 2.39 -2.08 4.33
N ASN A 115 3.16 -1.44 5.23
CA ASN A 115 3.44 -2.01 6.54
C ASN A 115 2.17 -2.14 7.40
N HIS A 116 1.29 -1.15 7.35
CA HIS A 116 0.03 -1.19 8.07
C HIS A 116 -0.87 -2.34 7.58
N ILE A 117 -1.06 -2.48 6.26
CA ILE A 117 -1.84 -3.58 5.66
C ILE A 117 -1.22 -4.95 5.97
N LYS A 118 0.12 -5.06 5.91
CA LYS A 118 0.84 -6.28 6.33
C LYS A 118 0.55 -6.62 7.79
N ASN A 119 0.53 -5.64 8.69
CA ASN A 119 0.24 -5.88 10.10
C ASN A 119 -1.21 -6.35 10.31
N LEU A 120 -2.19 -5.80 9.56
CA LEU A 120 -3.56 -6.32 9.54
C LEU A 120 -3.61 -7.78 9.08
N LEU A 121 -2.86 -8.13 8.02
CA LEU A 121 -2.78 -9.49 7.52
C LEU A 121 -2.15 -10.44 8.56
N TYR A 122 -1.08 -10.02 9.25
CA TYR A 122 -0.45 -10.81 10.31
C TYR A 122 -1.39 -11.02 11.49
N ALA A 123 -2.18 -10.01 11.86
CA ALA A 123 -3.17 -10.13 12.93
C ALA A 123 -4.25 -11.19 12.64
N LYS A 124 -4.52 -11.50 11.36
CA LYS A 124 -5.47 -12.55 10.94
C LYS A 124 -4.87 -13.97 10.97
N ILE A 125 -3.55 -14.10 11.00
CA ILE A 125 -2.89 -15.41 11.03
C ILE A 125 -2.80 -15.88 12.49
N ASN A 126 -3.08 -17.14 12.74
CA ASN A 126 -2.93 -17.74 14.07
C ASN A 126 -1.52 -17.47 14.63
N ASN A 127 -1.45 -16.84 15.80
CA ASN A 127 -0.21 -16.40 16.43
C ASN A 127 0.64 -15.38 15.64
N GLY A 128 0.19 -14.92 14.47
CA GLY A 128 0.91 -13.95 13.65
C GLY A 128 1.07 -12.59 14.33
N ILE A 129 0.12 -12.18 15.17
CA ILE A 129 0.18 -10.96 15.96
C ILE A 129 1.41 -10.89 16.89
N ASN A 130 1.93 -12.04 17.33
CA ASN A 130 3.10 -12.10 18.19
C ASN A 130 4.41 -11.77 17.47
N LEU A 131 4.41 -11.88 16.13
CA LEU A 131 5.54 -11.51 15.27
C LEU A 131 5.68 -9.99 15.10
N LEU A 132 4.65 -9.22 15.47
CA LEU A 132 4.67 -7.78 15.39
C LEU A 132 5.41 -7.20 16.59
N ASP A 133 6.47 -6.42 16.31
CA ASP A 133 7.22 -5.67 17.32
C ASP A 133 6.49 -4.38 17.67
N MET A 134 5.47 -4.48 18.53
CA MET A 134 4.66 -3.37 19.01
C MET A 134 4.06 -3.66 20.39
N ASN A 135 3.59 -2.62 21.07
CA ASN A 135 2.98 -2.74 22.39
C ASN A 135 1.64 -3.51 22.33
N LYS A 136 1.16 -3.94 23.51
CA LYS A 136 -0.08 -4.73 23.62
C LYS A 136 -1.32 -3.99 23.11
N GLU A 137 -1.39 -2.69 23.32
CA GLU A 137 -2.51 -1.86 22.89
C GLU A 137 -2.62 -1.82 21.36
N SER A 138 -1.51 -1.56 20.67
CA SER A 138 -1.45 -1.59 19.21
C SER A 138 -1.79 -2.99 18.66
N LYS A 139 -1.29 -4.06 19.31
CA LYS A 139 -1.65 -5.45 18.92
C LYS A 139 -3.15 -5.69 19.01
N ASN A 140 -3.78 -5.25 20.09
CA ASN A 140 -5.24 -5.38 20.26
C ASN A 140 -6.01 -4.58 19.20
N LEU A 141 -5.53 -3.38 18.86
CA LEU A 141 -6.12 -2.54 17.83
C LEU A 141 -6.06 -3.22 16.46
N TYR A 142 -4.88 -3.73 16.05
CA TYR A 142 -4.72 -4.48 14.81
C TYR A 142 -5.57 -5.75 14.78
N SER A 143 -5.66 -6.48 15.89
CA SER A 143 -6.50 -7.68 15.99
C SER A 143 -7.96 -7.35 15.71
N LYS A 144 -8.50 -6.32 16.36
CA LYS A 144 -9.88 -5.87 16.20
C LYS A 144 -10.18 -5.38 14.78
N HIS A 145 -9.34 -4.50 14.22
CA HIS A 145 -9.55 -3.97 12.87
C HIS A 145 -9.40 -5.05 11.79
N SER A 146 -8.53 -6.03 12.00
CA SER A 146 -8.32 -7.12 11.03
C SER A 146 -9.57 -7.98 10.81
N GLU A 147 -10.50 -8.06 11.77
CA GLU A 147 -11.72 -8.85 11.66
C GLU A 147 -12.62 -8.41 10.49
N HIS A 148 -12.56 -7.12 10.14
CA HIS A 148 -13.38 -6.52 9.07
C HIS A 148 -12.85 -6.76 7.65
N TRP A 149 -11.64 -7.35 7.52
CA TRP A 149 -10.95 -7.53 6.25
C TRP A 149 -10.96 -8.98 5.78
N ASP A 150 -11.07 -9.22 4.47
CA ASP A 150 -10.72 -10.51 3.86
C ASP A 150 -9.21 -10.56 3.56
N ASN A 151 -8.57 -11.73 3.76
CA ASN A 151 -7.13 -11.89 3.50
C ASN A 151 -6.77 -11.58 2.04
N ARG A 152 -7.65 -11.94 1.10
CA ARG A 152 -7.44 -11.72 -0.34
C ARG A 152 -7.48 -10.24 -0.67
N ASP A 153 -8.36 -9.47 -0.01
CA ASP A 153 -8.44 -8.03 -0.22
C ASP A 153 -7.19 -7.33 0.32
N LEU A 154 -6.68 -7.71 1.50
CA LEU A 154 -5.42 -7.20 2.03
C LEU A 154 -4.24 -7.50 1.11
N LEU A 155 -4.16 -8.73 0.56
CA LEU A 155 -3.10 -9.11 -0.39
C LEU A 155 -3.19 -8.31 -1.71
N ARG A 156 -4.40 -8.06 -2.22
CA ARG A 156 -4.62 -7.22 -3.42
C ARG A 156 -4.19 -5.78 -3.20
N ILE A 157 -4.49 -5.22 -2.02
CA ILE A 157 -4.06 -3.86 -1.65
C ILE A 157 -2.53 -3.79 -1.58
N ILE A 158 -1.87 -4.76 -0.92
CA ILE A 158 -0.40 -4.83 -0.84
C ILE A 158 0.19 -4.90 -2.25
N GLN A 159 -0.37 -5.71 -3.15
CA GLN A 159 0.09 -5.81 -4.52
C GLN A 159 0.01 -4.46 -5.25
N ILE A 160 -1.13 -3.76 -5.15
CA ILE A 160 -1.33 -2.47 -5.79
C ILE A 160 -0.31 -1.43 -5.27
N PHE A 161 -0.12 -1.34 -3.95
CA PHE A 161 0.88 -0.43 -3.39
C PHE A 161 2.31 -0.80 -3.75
N SER A 162 2.63 -2.11 -3.85
CA SER A 162 3.95 -2.58 -4.26
C SER A 162 4.24 -2.20 -5.72
N ASP A 163 3.25 -2.33 -6.60
CA ASP A 163 3.35 -1.92 -8.00
C ASP A 163 3.61 -0.40 -8.09
N VAL A 164 2.82 0.41 -7.35
CA VAL A 164 3.00 1.87 -7.31
C VAL A 164 4.37 2.25 -6.75
N SER A 165 4.85 1.58 -5.70
CA SER A 165 6.16 1.84 -5.09
C SER A 165 7.31 1.71 -6.09
N SER A 166 7.14 0.88 -7.12
CA SER A 166 8.18 0.63 -8.13
C SER A 166 8.47 1.84 -9.02
N TYR A 167 7.50 2.73 -9.21
CA TYR A 167 7.61 3.89 -10.12
C TYR A 167 7.33 5.25 -9.49
N ILE A 168 6.79 5.30 -8.27
CA ILE A 168 6.39 6.56 -7.62
C ILE A 168 7.50 7.60 -7.55
N ASN A 169 8.74 7.18 -7.28
CA ASN A 169 9.90 8.07 -7.17
C ASN A 169 10.36 8.65 -8.51
N ARG A 170 9.84 8.15 -9.64
CA ARG A 170 10.16 8.64 -11.00
C ARG A 170 9.03 9.47 -11.59
N SER A 171 7.94 9.62 -10.86
CA SER A 171 6.78 10.38 -11.30
C SER A 171 6.99 11.87 -11.08
N ASP A 172 6.47 12.67 -12.00
CA ASP A 172 6.42 14.13 -11.88
C ASP A 172 5.43 14.60 -10.81
N ASP A 173 4.36 13.83 -10.58
CA ASP A 173 3.36 14.12 -9.56
C ASP A 173 3.03 12.87 -8.70
N PRO A 174 3.83 12.60 -7.66
CA PRO A 174 3.59 11.48 -6.75
C PRO A 174 2.28 11.59 -5.96
N HIS A 175 1.83 12.82 -5.62
CA HIS A 175 0.61 13.03 -4.85
C HIS A 175 -0.61 12.57 -5.64
N LEU A 176 -0.69 13.00 -6.90
CA LEU A 176 -1.77 12.61 -7.82
C LEU A 176 -1.83 11.09 -8.01
N ILE A 177 -0.67 10.42 -8.09
CA ILE A 177 -0.62 8.96 -8.19
C ILE A 177 -1.20 8.29 -6.95
N LEU A 178 -0.88 8.80 -5.74
CA LEU A 178 -1.41 8.24 -4.50
C LEU A 178 -2.93 8.45 -4.41
N GLU A 179 -3.43 9.63 -4.79
CA GLU A 179 -4.87 9.92 -4.84
C GLU A 179 -5.60 8.97 -5.78
N PHE A 180 -5.15 8.84 -7.03
CA PHE A 180 -5.77 7.92 -7.99
C PHE A 180 -5.68 6.46 -7.54
N THR A 181 -4.56 6.07 -6.93
CA THR A 181 -4.42 4.71 -6.39
C THR A 181 -5.43 4.47 -5.29
N SER A 182 -5.62 5.43 -4.38
CA SER A 182 -6.57 5.34 -3.28
C SER A 182 -8.01 5.29 -3.78
N LEU A 183 -8.37 6.13 -4.76
CA LEU A 183 -9.70 6.08 -5.40
C LEU A 183 -9.94 4.75 -6.13
N LYS A 184 -8.92 4.22 -6.82
CA LYS A 184 -8.99 2.88 -7.44
C LYS A 184 -9.22 1.77 -6.41
N LEU A 185 -8.62 1.88 -5.23
CA LEU A 185 -8.84 0.92 -4.15
C LEU A 185 -10.26 0.99 -3.60
N LEU A 186 -10.89 2.17 -3.56
CA LEU A 186 -12.30 2.32 -3.18
C LEU A 186 -13.26 1.59 -4.13
N GLU A 187 -12.95 1.61 -5.43
CA GLU A 187 -13.75 0.92 -6.47
C GLU A 187 -13.50 -0.60 -6.53
N MET A 188 -12.54 -1.09 -5.75
CA MET A 188 -12.23 -2.52 -5.71
C MET A 188 -13.40 -3.32 -5.12
N ASP A 189 -13.90 -4.33 -5.85
CA ASP A 189 -14.92 -5.23 -5.37
C ASP A 189 -14.38 -6.11 -4.23
N LYS A 190 -15.23 -6.36 -3.22
CA LYS A 190 -14.91 -7.28 -2.13
C LYS A 190 -14.74 -8.70 -2.68
N SER A 191 -13.74 -9.42 -2.17
CA SER A 191 -13.52 -10.82 -2.51
C SER A 191 -14.67 -11.68 -1.99
N ILE A 192 -15.36 -12.38 -2.88
CA ILE A 192 -16.43 -13.33 -2.52
C ILE A 192 -15.86 -14.73 -2.53
N SER A 193 -16.07 -15.51 -1.46
CA SER A 193 -15.67 -16.92 -1.45
C SER A 193 -16.64 -17.75 -2.28
N LEU A 194 -16.11 -18.78 -2.97
CA LEU A 194 -16.94 -19.68 -3.76
C LEU A 194 -18.03 -20.37 -2.92
N ASP A 195 -17.72 -20.67 -1.65
CA ASP A 195 -18.65 -21.25 -0.68
C ASP A 195 -19.85 -20.33 -0.43
N MET A 196 -19.62 -19.00 -0.39
CA MET A 196 -20.67 -18.01 -0.21
C MET A 196 -21.58 -17.93 -1.44
N LEU A 197 -21.03 -18.10 -2.64
CA LEU A 197 -21.79 -18.16 -3.89
C LEU A 197 -22.58 -19.45 -4.01
N LEU A 198 -22.02 -20.59 -3.62
CA LEU A 198 -22.67 -21.89 -3.64
C LEU A 198 -23.71 -22.04 -2.52
N GLY A 199 -23.51 -21.41 -1.37
CA GLY A 199 -24.47 -21.42 -0.26
C GLY A 199 -25.72 -20.57 -0.51
N GLN A 200 -25.73 -19.71 -1.54
CA GLN A 200 -26.92 -18.94 -1.95
C GLN A 200 -27.81 -19.70 -2.97
N THR A 201 -27.34 -20.81 -3.51
CA THR A 201 -28.21 -21.75 -4.19
C THR A 201 -28.92 -22.58 -3.14
N SER A 202 -29.97 -22.01 -2.52
CA SER A 202 -30.90 -22.74 -1.68
C SER A 202 -31.47 -23.87 -2.51
N GLU A 203 -31.18 -25.11 -2.10
CA GLU A 203 -31.92 -26.28 -2.56
C GLU A 203 -33.42 -26.01 -2.40
N PRO A 204 -34.27 -26.28 -3.42
CA PRO A 204 -35.69 -26.27 -3.22
C PRO A 204 -36.00 -27.36 -2.19
N GLN A 205 -36.48 -26.97 -1.02
CA GLN A 205 -36.98 -27.90 -0.02
C GLN A 205 -38.06 -28.80 -0.68
N PRO A 206 -37.96 -30.12 -0.59
CA PRO A 206 -39.03 -30.99 -1.02
C PRO A 206 -40.25 -30.72 -0.10
N ASN A 207 -41.25 -30.09 -0.65
CA ASN A 207 -42.55 -29.97 0.01
C ASN A 207 -43.02 -31.35 0.45
N SER A 208 -43.03 -31.60 1.75
CA SER A 208 -43.71 -32.71 2.36
C SER A 208 -45.23 -32.53 2.15
N ILE A 209 -45.71 -33.11 1.09
CA ILE A 209 -47.16 -33.28 0.89
C ILE A 209 -47.62 -34.42 1.79
N ASN A 210 -48.21 -34.08 2.90
CA ASN A 210 -49.01 -35.02 3.67
C ASN A 210 -50.22 -35.46 2.84
N SER A 211 -50.18 -36.72 2.40
CA SER A 211 -51.26 -37.43 1.78
C SER A 211 -52.26 -37.92 2.83
N SER A 212 -53.50 -37.57 2.66
CA SER A 212 -54.57 -38.39 3.18
C SER A 212 -55.71 -38.45 2.16
N ALA A 213 -55.94 -39.73 1.71
CA ALA A 213 -57.21 -40.32 1.22
C ALA A 213 -57.72 -39.81 -0.17
N ASN A 214 -57.98 -40.61 -1.14
CA ASN A 214 -58.84 -41.78 -1.30
C ASN A 214 -58.83 -42.29 -2.74
N ILE A 215 -58.98 -43.58 -2.83
CA ILE A 215 -59.13 -44.46 -3.98
C ILE A 215 -60.30 -44.03 -4.85
N ASN A 216 -60.14 -44.03 -6.21
CA ASN A 216 -61.00 -44.78 -7.11
C ASN A 216 -60.52 -44.73 -8.56
N ASP A 217 -60.59 -45.95 -9.14
CA ASP A 217 -60.39 -46.39 -10.47
C ASP A 217 -60.82 -45.48 -11.63
N LYS A 218 -60.02 -45.45 -12.68
CA LYS A 218 -60.43 -45.92 -14.01
C LYS A 218 -59.30 -45.92 -15.02
N LYS A 219 -59.13 -47.06 -15.65
CA LYS A 219 -58.34 -47.37 -16.87
C LYS A 219 -58.64 -46.41 -18.02
N SER A 220 -57.60 -46.03 -18.75
CA SER A 220 -57.64 -46.11 -20.19
C SER A 220 -56.22 -45.92 -20.78
N ASP A 221 -55.95 -46.78 -21.74
CA ASP A 221 -54.75 -47.04 -22.52
C ASP A 221 -54.32 -45.93 -23.49
N GLN A 222 -53.07 -46.11 -23.89
CA GLN A 222 -52.47 -45.67 -25.19
C GLN A 222 -51.82 -44.26 -25.18
N LYS A 223 -50.58 -44.05 -25.61
CA LYS A 223 -49.79 -44.54 -26.73
C LYS A 223 -48.38 -44.00 -26.61
N ILE A 224 -47.42 -44.84 -26.91
CA ILE A 224 -46.01 -44.61 -27.24
C ILE A 224 -45.93 -43.61 -28.40
N ASN A 225 -45.07 -42.61 -28.31
CA ASN A 225 -44.39 -42.08 -29.46
C ASN A 225 -42.94 -41.68 -29.12
N LYS A 226 -42.05 -42.51 -29.65
CA LYS A 226 -40.65 -42.16 -29.93
C LYS A 226 -40.62 -41.06 -30.97
N ILE A 227 -39.92 -39.97 -30.73
CA ILE A 227 -39.38 -39.09 -31.78
C ILE A 227 -38.00 -38.61 -31.37
N ASP A 228 -37.03 -39.25 -32.02
CA ASP A 228 -35.83 -38.75 -32.66
C ASP A 228 -34.90 -37.79 -31.95
N GLU A 229 -33.83 -38.37 -31.45
CA GLU A 229 -32.45 -37.82 -31.53
C GLU A 229 -32.09 -37.61 -33.03
N LYS A 230 -32.06 -36.39 -33.46
CA LYS A 230 -31.25 -35.85 -34.58
C LYS A 230 -31.69 -34.42 -34.91
N LYS A 231 -31.01 -33.44 -34.29
CA LYS A 231 -30.79 -32.09 -34.84
C LYS A 231 -30.13 -31.20 -33.78
N LEU A 232 -28.87 -31.39 -33.57
CA LEU A 232 -27.99 -30.37 -32.96
C LEU A 232 -26.52 -30.65 -33.32
N THR A 233 -26.29 -30.83 -34.60
CA THR A 233 -24.94 -30.66 -35.19
C THR A 233 -25.17 -29.97 -36.52
N ASN A 234 -24.97 -28.64 -36.50
CA ASN A 234 -24.61 -27.83 -37.67
C ASN A 234 -25.02 -26.36 -37.41
N ARG A 235 -24.16 -25.63 -36.74
CA ARG A 235 -24.02 -24.17 -36.83
C ARG A 235 -22.69 -23.73 -36.23
N VAL A 236 -21.62 -24.21 -36.80
CA VAL A 236 -20.30 -23.57 -36.77
C VAL A 236 -19.74 -23.82 -38.17
N ILE A 237 -19.51 -22.79 -38.88
CA ILE A 237 -18.77 -22.54 -40.08
C ILE A 237 -19.63 -21.59 -40.96
N ASP A 238 -19.22 -20.35 -40.91
CA ASP A 238 -19.17 -19.34 -41.95
C ASP A 238 -19.25 -17.94 -41.35
N LYS A 239 -18.10 -17.35 -41.23
CA LYS A 239 -17.77 -15.97 -41.56
C LYS A 239 -16.28 -15.74 -41.29
N LYS A 240 -15.47 -16.19 -42.21
CA LYS A 240 -14.26 -15.51 -42.64
C LYS A 240 -14.72 -14.60 -43.76
N ASP A 241 -14.35 -13.34 -43.64
CA ASP A 241 -13.73 -12.52 -44.67
C ASP A 241 -13.84 -11.03 -44.30
N ASP A 242 -12.73 -10.34 -44.60
CA ASP A 242 -12.55 -8.93 -44.78
C ASP A 242 -12.34 -8.03 -43.55
N ALA A 243 -11.05 -7.81 -43.25
CA ALA A 243 -10.45 -6.47 -43.22
C ALA A 243 -8.92 -6.55 -43.15
N ASN A 244 -8.32 -6.55 -44.31
CA ASN A 244 -6.94 -6.13 -44.56
C ASN A 244 -6.82 -4.67 -44.21
N ILE A 245 -5.97 -4.29 -43.25
CA ILE A 245 -5.43 -2.97 -43.14
C ILE A 245 -3.91 -3.07 -43.24
N VAL A 246 -3.46 -2.55 -44.36
CA VAL A 246 -2.11 -2.29 -44.81
C VAL A 246 -1.34 -1.46 -43.78
N VAL A 247 -0.23 -1.98 -43.31
CA VAL A 247 0.80 -1.22 -42.63
C VAL A 247 1.83 -0.81 -43.67
N GLU A 248 1.79 0.41 -44.13
CA GLU A 248 2.88 1.05 -44.88
C GLU A 248 4.00 1.45 -43.92
N SER A 249 5.12 0.79 -44.10
CA SER A 249 6.42 1.17 -43.60
C SER A 249 6.98 2.29 -44.48
N LYS A 250 7.13 3.50 -43.94
CA LYS A 250 8.03 4.51 -44.51
C LYS A 250 9.37 4.44 -43.79
N LYS A 251 10.35 3.94 -44.54
CA LYS A 251 11.76 4.26 -44.37
C LYS A 251 11.98 5.65 -44.99
N ASP A 252 12.59 6.53 -44.25
CA ASP A 252 13.34 7.65 -44.82
C ASP A 252 14.75 7.62 -44.24
N ASP A 253 15.66 7.36 -45.17
CA ASP A 253 17.09 7.60 -45.11
C ASP A 253 17.33 9.10 -45.32
N SER A 254 18.14 9.72 -44.47
CA SER A 254 19.00 10.87 -44.84
C SER A 254 20.02 11.06 -43.73
N GLU A 255 21.20 10.59 -43.96
CA GLU A 255 22.39 11.36 -44.33
C GLU A 255 23.10 12.08 -43.18
N ILE A 256 24.28 11.57 -43.01
CA ILE A 256 25.44 11.98 -42.23
C ILE A 256 25.92 13.35 -42.76
N GLU A 257 26.08 14.34 -41.90
CA GLU A 257 27.05 15.38 -42.08
C GLU A 257 27.96 15.48 -40.86
N LYS A 258 29.21 15.14 -41.17
CA LYS A 258 30.42 15.47 -40.37
C LYS A 258 30.72 16.94 -40.59
N ASP A 259 30.92 17.70 -39.53
CA ASP A 259 31.76 18.88 -39.64
C ASP A 259 32.78 18.90 -38.50
N GLU A 260 34.00 19.09 -38.96
CA GLU A 260 35.26 19.14 -38.21
C GLU A 260 35.38 20.50 -37.49
N GLY A 261 36.12 20.46 -36.38
CA GLY A 261 36.53 21.66 -35.66
C GLY A 261 37.44 22.60 -36.48
N PRO A 262 37.94 23.67 -35.92
CA PRO A 262 39.21 23.61 -35.21
C PRO A 262 39.40 24.63 -34.05
N ASN A 263 40.28 24.18 -33.16
CA ASN A 263 41.44 24.87 -32.57
C ASN A 263 41.38 26.34 -32.17
N ASN A 264 41.83 26.49 -30.96
CA ASN A 264 42.97 27.34 -30.55
C ASN A 264 42.68 28.68 -29.86
N VAL A 265 43.38 28.81 -28.80
CA VAL A 265 44.46 29.71 -28.38
C VAL A 265 44.18 30.43 -27.05
N ASN A 266 45.02 30.03 -26.08
CA ASN A 266 45.72 30.81 -25.07
C ASN A 266 45.36 32.28 -24.83
N ASN A 267 45.30 32.59 -23.56
CA ASN A 267 46.19 33.55 -22.87
C ASN A 267 45.81 33.55 -21.38
N GLU A 268 46.68 33.18 -20.63
CA GLU A 268 47.63 33.74 -19.66
C GLU A 268 47.47 35.24 -19.39
N ASP A 269 47.81 35.51 -18.11
CA ASP A 269 48.22 36.80 -17.51
C ASP A 269 47.04 37.66 -16.95
N ASP A 270 47.05 38.14 -15.75
CA ASP A 270 48.03 38.71 -14.81
C ASP A 270 47.31 38.94 -13.47
N LEU A 271 47.89 38.52 -12.39
CA LEU A 271 48.68 39.29 -11.42
C LEU A 271 48.01 40.54 -10.80
N ASN A 272 47.99 40.44 -9.51
CA ASN A 272 48.29 41.48 -8.54
C ASN A 272 47.21 42.40 -7.98
N ASN A 273 47.13 42.36 -6.76
CA ASN A 273 47.53 43.40 -5.79
C ASN A 273 46.45 43.67 -4.73
N SER A 274 46.80 43.23 -3.56
CA SER A 274 47.30 44.09 -2.46
C SER A 274 46.25 44.91 -1.72
N ASN A 275 46.20 44.56 -0.45
CA ASN A 275 46.30 45.42 0.73
C ASN A 275 45.22 46.44 1.09
N ASN A 276 44.95 46.27 2.32
CA ASN A 276 44.87 47.21 3.44
C ASN A 276 43.48 47.31 4.03
N LEU A 277 43.40 46.91 5.27
CA LEU A 277 43.68 47.59 6.53
C LEU A 277 42.59 48.57 6.96
N ASN A 278 42.13 48.31 8.17
CA ASN A 278 41.57 49.24 9.21
C ASN A 278 40.13 49.72 8.94
N ASP A 279 39.23 49.51 9.83
CA ASP A 279 39.10 49.82 11.26
C ASP A 279 38.08 48.87 11.91
#